data_eaec01ba146f69a0f205c13631452deb
#
_entry.id   eaec01ba146f69a0f205c13631452deb
#
_cell.length_a   1.000
_cell.length_b   1.000
_cell.length_c   1.000
_cell.angle_alpha   90.00
_cell.angle_beta   90.00
_cell.angle_gamma   90.00
#
_symmetry.space_group_name_H-M   'P 1'
#
loop_
_entity.id
_entity.type
_entity.pdbx_description
1 polymer ?
#
loop_
_entity_poly.entity_id
_entity_poly.type
_entity_poly.pdbx_seq_one_letter_code
_entity_poly.pdbx_strand_id
1 'polypeptide(L)'
;MNQYLVTAYDYSNDGALPHRMSVRPHHLDGAKELKANGNYVIGGAILNDEGNMIGSVMIMQFETDEALEAWKQNEPYITQKVWESVDVKPFKVAVL
;
A
#
# COMPACT_ATOMS: atom_id res chain seq x y z
N MET A 1 -14.91 10.85 -4.89
CA MET A 1 -14.27 9.52 -4.90
C MET A 1 -14.51 8.80 -3.58
N ASN A 2 -14.60 7.48 -3.63
CA ASN A 2 -14.64 6.67 -2.41
C ASN A 2 -13.24 6.57 -1.82
N GLN A 3 -13.13 6.71 -0.51
CA GLN A 3 -11.84 6.60 0.19
C GLN A 3 -11.73 5.26 0.91
N TYR A 4 -10.50 4.79 1.03
CA TYR A 4 -10.20 3.47 1.60
C TYR A 4 -8.96 3.56 2.48
N LEU A 5 -9.01 2.86 3.61
CA LEU A 5 -7.85 2.61 4.44
C LEU A 5 -7.29 1.24 4.07
N VAL A 6 -6.07 1.22 3.58
CA VAL A 6 -5.37 0.00 3.21
C VAL A 6 -4.30 -0.26 4.28
N THR A 7 -4.38 -1.42 4.93
CA THR A 7 -3.39 -1.86 5.90
C THR A 7 -2.86 -3.22 5.44
N ALA A 8 -1.55 -3.32 5.30
CA ALA A 8 -0.92 -4.54 4.82
C ALA A 8 0.29 -4.89 5.68
N TYR A 9 0.50 -6.19 5.89
CA TYR A 9 1.67 -6.69 6.61
C TYR A 9 2.47 -7.62 5.71
N ASP A 10 3.79 -7.47 5.77
CA ASP A 10 4.72 -8.29 5.02
C ASP A 10 4.75 -9.72 5.56
N TYR A 11 5.27 -10.65 4.77
CA TYR A 11 5.68 -11.95 5.27
C TYR A 11 6.75 -11.75 6.35
N SER A 12 6.85 -12.70 7.28
CA SER A 12 7.73 -12.60 8.44
C SER A 12 8.95 -13.51 8.39
N ASN A 13 9.22 -14.14 7.25
CA ASN A 13 10.40 -15.01 7.06
C ASN A 13 11.68 -14.17 6.94
N ASP A 14 12.84 -14.80 7.08
CA ASP A 14 14.15 -14.14 7.11
C ASP A 14 14.46 -13.30 5.87
N GLY A 15 13.96 -13.71 4.70
CA GLY A 15 14.16 -12.98 3.45
C GLY A 15 13.18 -11.83 3.19
N ALA A 16 12.23 -11.58 4.08
CA ALA A 16 11.12 -10.66 3.82
C ALA A 16 11.58 -9.21 3.65
N LEU A 17 12.43 -8.71 4.54
CA LEU A 17 12.89 -7.33 4.46
C LEU A 17 13.75 -7.06 3.21
N PRO A 18 14.78 -7.88 2.90
CA PRO A 18 15.50 -7.69 1.63
C PRO A 18 14.58 -7.76 0.40
N HIS A 19 13.60 -8.66 0.41
CA HIS A 19 12.65 -8.76 -0.69
C HIS A 19 11.81 -7.47 -0.82
N ARG A 20 11.28 -6.96 0.29
CA ARG A 20 10.56 -5.68 0.29
C ARG A 20 11.42 -4.57 -0.30
N MET A 21 12.67 -4.46 0.13
CA MET A 21 13.56 -3.41 -0.31
C MET A 21 13.89 -3.52 -1.80
N SER A 22 13.96 -4.74 -2.34
CA SER A 22 14.19 -4.95 -3.78
C SER A 22 12.99 -4.53 -4.64
N VAL A 23 11.77 -4.68 -4.13
CA VAL A 23 10.54 -4.33 -4.83
C VAL A 23 10.16 -2.86 -4.62
N ARG A 24 10.62 -2.25 -3.54
CA ARG A 24 10.22 -0.91 -3.10
C ARG A 24 10.32 0.17 -4.17
N PRO A 25 11.37 0.26 -5.00
CA PRO A 25 11.42 1.28 -6.06
C PRO A 25 10.22 1.22 -7.01
N HIS A 26 9.78 0.03 -7.36
CA HIS A 26 8.61 -0.16 -8.24
C HIS A 26 7.32 0.27 -7.56
N HIS A 27 7.16 -0.06 -6.27
CA HIS A 27 6.02 0.39 -5.48
C HIS A 27 5.97 1.91 -5.39
N LEU A 28 7.10 2.56 -5.12
CA LEU A 28 7.16 4.01 -5.00
C LEU A 28 6.88 4.70 -6.34
N ASP A 29 7.35 4.15 -7.46
CA ASP A 29 7.05 4.68 -8.78
C ASP A 29 5.54 4.64 -9.06
N GLY A 30 4.89 3.53 -8.74
CA GLY A 30 3.43 3.40 -8.85
C GLY A 30 2.68 4.36 -7.95
N ALA A 31 3.16 4.54 -6.71
CA ALA A 31 2.56 5.46 -5.75
C ALA A 31 2.65 6.93 -6.24
N LYS A 32 3.76 7.30 -6.88
CA LYS A 32 3.91 8.64 -7.45
C LYS A 32 2.89 8.90 -8.55
N GLU A 33 2.63 7.93 -9.41
CA GLU A 33 1.62 8.03 -10.47
C GLU A 33 0.22 8.16 -9.85
N LEU A 34 -0.09 7.34 -8.86
CA LEU A 34 -1.37 7.39 -8.16
C LEU A 34 -1.57 8.74 -7.48
N LYS A 35 -0.53 9.31 -6.90
CA LYS A 35 -0.60 10.63 -6.27
C LYS A 35 -0.85 11.71 -7.32
N ALA A 36 -0.17 11.64 -8.46
CA ALA A 36 -0.38 12.59 -9.55
C ALA A 36 -1.81 12.54 -10.10
N ASN A 37 -2.43 11.35 -10.11
CA ASN A 37 -3.81 11.15 -10.56
C ASN A 37 -4.86 11.45 -9.48
N GLY A 38 -4.43 11.79 -8.26
CA GLY A 38 -5.34 12.07 -7.14
C GLY A 38 -5.86 10.82 -6.42
N ASN A 39 -5.29 9.64 -6.68
CA ASN A 39 -5.74 8.39 -6.07
C ASN A 39 -5.01 8.03 -4.78
N TYR A 40 -3.84 8.61 -4.54
CA TYR A 40 -3.05 8.37 -3.33
C TYR A 40 -3.10 9.62 -2.46
N VAL A 41 -3.67 9.51 -1.26
CA VAL A 41 -3.79 10.64 -0.34
C VAL A 41 -2.54 10.75 0.52
N ILE A 42 -2.23 9.68 1.26
CA ILE A 42 -1.05 9.62 2.14
C ILE A 42 -0.78 8.15 2.44
N GLY A 43 0.46 7.83 2.76
CA GLY A 43 0.82 6.49 3.19
C GLY A 43 2.26 6.40 3.62
N GLY A 44 2.60 5.25 4.15
CA GLY A 44 3.96 4.97 4.62
C GLY A 44 4.10 3.54 5.09
N ALA A 45 5.29 3.25 5.62
CA ALA A 45 5.61 1.93 6.12
C ALA A 45 5.32 1.81 7.61
N ILE A 46 4.84 0.65 8.02
CA ILE A 46 4.75 0.26 9.43
C ILE A 46 6.14 -0.24 9.84
N LEU A 47 6.62 0.24 10.99
CA LEU A 47 7.92 -0.15 11.51
C LEU A 47 7.76 -1.06 12.72
N ASN A 48 8.68 -2.03 12.87
CA ASN A 48 8.81 -2.79 14.12
C ASN A 48 9.64 -1.99 15.14
N ASP A 49 9.88 -2.57 16.32
CA ASP A 49 10.61 -1.89 17.41
C ASP A 49 12.06 -1.56 17.03
N GLU A 50 12.63 -2.26 16.05
CA GLU A 50 14.00 -2.05 15.56
C GLU A 50 14.07 -1.02 14.44
N GLY A 51 12.94 -0.46 14.02
CA GLY A 51 12.86 0.52 12.94
C GLY A 51 12.84 -0.09 11.55
N ASN A 52 12.63 -1.39 11.41
CA ASN A 52 12.54 -2.05 10.12
C ASN A 52 11.10 -2.02 9.58
N MET A 53 10.96 -1.87 8.28
CA MET A 53 9.66 -1.86 7.60
C MET A 53 9.06 -3.26 7.57
N ILE A 54 7.88 -3.43 8.14
CA ILE A 54 7.16 -4.71 8.24
C ILE A 54 5.77 -4.68 7.62
N GLY A 55 5.37 -3.56 7.07
CA GLY A 55 4.05 -3.40 6.49
C GLY A 55 3.86 -2.03 5.91
N SER A 56 2.63 -1.73 5.52
CA SER A 56 2.26 -0.46 4.90
C SER A 56 0.86 -0.04 5.32
N VAL A 57 0.67 1.26 5.44
CA VAL A 57 -0.67 1.86 5.59
C VAL A 57 -0.80 2.94 4.53
N MET A 58 -1.92 2.93 3.81
CA MET A 58 -2.20 3.94 2.79
C MET A 58 -3.66 4.35 2.86
N ILE A 59 -3.89 5.64 2.63
CA ILE A 59 -5.24 6.16 2.38
C ILE A 59 -5.30 6.43 0.89
N MET A 60 -6.21 5.72 0.22
CA MET A 60 -6.41 5.77 -1.22
C MET A 60 -7.81 6.25 -1.53
N GLN A 61 -8.03 6.72 -2.75
CA GLN A 61 -9.37 7.08 -3.20
C GLN A 61 -9.56 6.75 -4.68
N PHE A 62 -10.70 6.17 -5.00
CA PHE A 62 -11.05 5.75 -6.36
C PHE A 62 -12.51 6.09 -6.64
N GLU A 63 -12.84 6.31 -7.91
CA GLU A 63 -14.21 6.58 -8.33
C GLU A 63 -15.14 5.39 -8.09
N THR A 64 -14.61 4.16 -8.23
CA THR A 64 -15.38 2.92 -8.12
C THR A 64 -14.59 1.85 -7.38
N ASP A 65 -15.30 0.84 -6.88
CA ASP A 65 -14.66 -0.34 -6.27
C ASP A 65 -13.87 -1.14 -7.31
N GLU A 66 -14.32 -1.14 -8.56
CA GLU A 66 -13.61 -1.81 -9.66
C GLU A 66 -12.23 -1.18 -9.90
N ALA A 67 -12.12 0.15 -9.78
CA ALA A 67 -10.84 0.84 -9.90
C ALA A 67 -9.88 0.46 -8.75
N LEU A 68 -10.41 0.29 -7.53
CA LEU A 68 -9.63 -0.22 -6.40
C LEU A 68 -9.11 -1.63 -6.69
N GLU A 69 -9.96 -2.51 -7.17
CA GLU A 69 -9.57 -3.89 -7.51
C GLU A 69 -8.50 -3.91 -8.61
N ALA A 70 -8.64 -3.07 -9.63
CA ALA A 70 -7.64 -2.94 -10.69
C ALA A 70 -6.27 -2.49 -10.13
N TRP A 71 -6.27 -1.56 -9.18
CA TRP A 71 -5.04 -1.15 -8.49
C TRP A 71 -4.38 -2.33 -7.78
N LYS A 72 -5.15 -3.13 -7.04
CA LYS A 72 -4.62 -4.30 -6.31
C LYS A 72 -3.92 -5.29 -7.24
N GLN A 73 -4.46 -5.47 -8.45
CA GLN A 73 -3.88 -6.41 -9.43
C GLN A 73 -2.56 -5.92 -10.02
N ASN A 74 -2.24 -4.65 -9.88
CA ASN A 74 -1.03 -4.04 -10.43
C ASN A 74 -0.04 -3.56 -9.37
N GLU A 75 -0.40 -3.63 -8.09
CA GLU A 75 0.47 -3.18 -7.00
C GLU A 75 1.66 -4.14 -6.84
N PRO A 76 2.91 -3.66 -7.01
CA PRO A 76 4.09 -4.55 -6.91
C PRO A 76 4.22 -5.28 -5.58
N TYR A 77 3.83 -4.67 -4.47
CA TYR A 77 3.88 -5.34 -3.17
C TYR A 77 2.90 -6.49 -3.06
N ILE A 78 1.84 -6.49 -3.87
CA ILE A 78 0.90 -7.61 -3.98
C ILE A 78 1.40 -8.62 -5.00
N THR A 79 1.70 -8.17 -6.22
CA THR A 79 2.08 -9.06 -7.34
C THR A 79 3.41 -9.76 -7.10
N GLN A 80 4.34 -9.13 -6.37
CA GLN A 80 5.65 -9.69 -6.04
C GLN A 80 5.67 -10.34 -4.64
N LYS A 81 4.52 -10.48 -4.01
CA LYS A 81 4.36 -11.20 -2.74
C LYS A 81 5.21 -10.63 -1.60
N VAL A 82 5.24 -9.31 -1.47
CA VAL A 82 5.82 -8.63 -0.33
C VAL A 82 4.84 -8.67 0.85
N TRP A 83 3.58 -8.31 0.58
CA TRP A 83 2.52 -8.34 1.60
C TRP A 83 1.94 -9.75 1.72
N GLU A 84 1.89 -10.26 2.95
CA GLU A 84 1.18 -11.50 3.26
C GLU A 84 -0.31 -11.26 3.41
N SER A 85 -0.68 -10.15 4.04
CA SER A 85 -2.07 -9.78 4.27
C SER A 85 -2.35 -8.36 3.80
N VAL A 86 -3.53 -8.15 3.24
CA VAL A 86 -4.01 -6.84 2.82
C VAL A 86 -5.43 -6.68 3.33
N ASP A 87 -5.67 -5.64 4.12
CA ASP A 87 -6.99 -5.28 4.61
C ASP A 87 -7.40 -3.95 4.01
N VAL A 88 -8.61 -3.87 3.47
CA VAL A 88 -9.15 -2.65 2.89
C VAL A 88 -10.48 -2.34 3.55
N LYS A 89 -10.59 -1.14 4.12
CA LYS A 89 -11.82 -0.68 4.76
C LYS A 89 -12.30 0.62 4.13
N PRO A 90 -13.60 0.83 4.00
CA PRO A 90 -14.13 2.15 3.70
C PRO A 90 -13.65 3.15 4.74
N PHE A 91 -13.26 4.33 4.27
CA PHE A 91 -12.66 5.33 5.14
C PHE A 91 -13.14 6.71 4.71
N LYS A 92 -13.13 7.65 5.61
CA LYS A 92 -13.41 9.05 5.30
C LYS A 92 -12.38 9.93 5.97
N VAL A 93 -11.57 10.59 5.17
CA VAL A 93 -10.61 11.57 5.68
C VAL A 93 -11.38 12.72 6.33
N ALA A 94 -10.99 13.08 7.54
CA ALA A 94 -11.60 14.20 8.24
C ALA A 94 -11.19 15.52 7.57
N VAL A 95 -12.17 16.40 7.38
CA VAL A 95 -11.93 17.77 6.92
C VAL A 95 -11.89 18.66 8.17
N LEU A 96 -10.72 19.18 8.46
CA LEU A 96 -10.49 19.96 9.70
C LEU A 96 -10.51 21.45 9.45
#